data_ffc15c975bd658915c4419d6d33c796a
#
_entry.id   ffc15c975bd658915c4419d6d33c796a
#
_cell.length_a   1.000
_cell.length_b   1.000
_cell.length_c   1.000
_cell.angle_alpha   90.00
_cell.angle_beta   90.00
_cell.angle_gamma   90.00
#
_symmetry.space_group_name_H-M   'P 1'
#
loop_
_entity.id
_entity.type
_entity.pdbx_description
1 polymer ?
#
loop_
_entity_poly.entity_id
_entity_poly.type
_entity_poly.pdbx_seq_one_letter_code
_entity_poly.pdbx_strand_id
1 'polypeptide(L)'
;MAFHARITIFAEGAHGSLTKTLVKKYNLRKKSDPQTYGIGLKEVWEVPKEQWREGEITHSMGYPLDKDTYGGGFMYHFGENLVSLGLVVGLDYRNPYLNPYQEFQVHTSSLTILY
;
A
#
# COMPACT_ATOMS: atom_id res chain seq x y z
N MET A 1 -28.65 -17.47 7.76
CA MET A 1 -28.51 -17.74 6.31
C MET A 1 -27.19 -18.47 6.10
N ALA A 2 -27.14 -19.56 5.34
CA ALA A 2 -25.94 -20.32 5.04
C ALA A 2 -25.63 -20.22 3.53
N PHE A 3 -24.37 -19.99 3.19
CA PHE A 3 -23.90 -20.01 1.81
C PHE A 3 -23.04 -21.26 1.59
N HIS A 4 -23.29 -21.97 0.49
CA HIS A 4 -22.55 -23.16 0.10
C HIS A 4 -21.70 -22.86 -1.14
N ALA A 5 -20.38 -23.07 -1.05
CA ALA A 5 -19.45 -22.85 -2.14
C ALA A 5 -18.35 -23.92 -2.16
N ARG A 6 -17.80 -24.21 -3.33
CA ARG A 6 -16.65 -25.13 -3.45
C ARG A 6 -15.36 -24.52 -2.88
N ILE A 7 -15.24 -23.21 -2.95
CA ILE A 7 -14.10 -22.44 -2.44
C ILE A 7 -14.65 -21.20 -1.75
N THR A 8 -14.10 -20.87 -0.59
CA THR A 8 -14.38 -19.62 0.13
C THR A 8 -13.10 -18.84 0.33
N ILE A 9 -13.10 -17.57 -0.06
CA ILE A 9 -11.96 -16.65 0.07
C ILE A 9 -12.27 -15.64 1.17
N PHE A 10 -11.35 -15.50 2.13
CA PHE A 10 -11.43 -14.50 3.20
C PHE A 10 -10.55 -13.30 2.85
N ALA A 11 -11.16 -12.17 2.54
CA ALA A 11 -10.50 -10.92 2.16
C ALA A 11 -10.90 -9.80 3.14
N GLU A 12 -10.64 -10.02 4.43
CA GLU A 12 -11.13 -9.20 5.55
C GLU A 12 -10.13 -8.12 6.01
N GLY A 13 -9.09 -7.84 5.22
CA GLY A 13 -8.07 -6.86 5.56
C GLY A 13 -7.03 -7.38 6.56
N ALA A 14 -6.24 -6.47 7.12
CA ALA A 14 -5.02 -6.76 7.88
C ALA A 14 -5.23 -7.69 9.09
N HIS A 15 -6.34 -7.60 9.76
CA HIS A 15 -6.66 -8.43 10.93
C HIS A 15 -7.70 -9.51 10.64
N GLY A 16 -8.74 -9.21 9.90
CA GLY A 16 -9.87 -10.09 9.66
C GLY A 16 -10.59 -10.55 10.94
N SER A 17 -11.87 -10.75 10.92
CA SER A 17 -12.62 -11.27 12.06
C SER A 17 -12.72 -12.79 12.02
N LEU A 18 -13.29 -13.35 10.96
CA LEU A 18 -13.42 -14.80 10.75
C LEU A 18 -12.05 -15.44 10.49
N THR A 19 -11.15 -14.75 9.80
CA THR A 19 -9.78 -15.19 9.56
C THR A 19 -9.05 -15.50 10.86
N LYS A 20 -9.17 -14.66 11.90
CA LYS A 20 -8.58 -14.92 13.22
C LYS A 20 -9.08 -16.24 13.83
N THR A 21 -10.37 -16.52 13.68
CA THR A 21 -10.98 -17.76 14.17
C THR A 21 -10.40 -18.97 13.43
N LEU A 22 -10.25 -18.87 12.10
CA LEU A 22 -9.67 -19.95 11.29
C LEU A 22 -8.19 -20.17 11.60
N VAL A 23 -7.42 -19.08 11.71
CA VAL A 23 -5.99 -19.13 12.09
C VAL A 23 -5.82 -19.88 13.41
N LYS A 24 -6.64 -19.59 14.43
CA LYS A 24 -6.62 -20.27 15.71
C LYS A 24 -7.07 -21.74 15.60
N LYS A 25 -8.19 -21.99 14.91
CA LYS A 25 -8.78 -23.32 14.77
C LYS A 25 -7.84 -24.31 14.06
N TYR A 26 -7.18 -23.87 13.00
CA TYR A 26 -6.30 -24.72 12.19
C TYR A 26 -4.81 -24.50 12.44
N ASN A 27 -4.47 -23.65 13.44
CA ASN A 27 -3.07 -23.34 13.79
C ASN A 27 -2.23 -22.91 12.58
N LEU A 28 -2.81 -22.04 11.73
CA LEU A 28 -2.22 -21.68 10.44
C LEU A 28 -0.92 -20.88 10.57
N ARG A 29 -0.65 -20.29 11.73
CA ARG A 29 0.58 -19.50 12.00
C ARG A 29 1.66 -20.25 12.77
N LYS A 30 1.57 -21.58 12.90
CA LYS A 30 2.54 -22.38 13.68
C LYS A 30 3.99 -22.19 13.25
N LYS A 31 4.23 -21.94 11.96
CA LYS A 31 5.56 -21.78 11.36
C LYS A 31 5.77 -20.41 10.71
N SER A 32 4.92 -19.44 11.02
CA SER A 32 5.01 -18.09 10.45
C SER A 32 5.74 -17.17 11.39
N ASP A 33 6.54 -16.26 10.82
CA ASP A 33 7.07 -15.11 11.54
C ASP A 33 5.95 -14.15 11.98
N PRO A 34 6.22 -13.25 12.93
CA PRO A 34 5.30 -12.18 13.30
C PRO A 34 4.83 -11.40 12.08
N GLN A 35 3.54 -11.07 12.05
CA GLN A 35 2.99 -10.27 10.97
C GLN A 35 3.57 -8.86 11.02
N THR A 36 4.05 -8.38 9.87
CA THR A 36 4.41 -6.98 9.66
C THR A 36 3.20 -6.18 9.19
N TYR A 37 3.20 -4.88 9.48
CA TYR A 37 2.13 -3.97 9.10
C TYR A 37 2.71 -2.77 8.37
N GLY A 38 1.99 -2.29 7.38
CA GLY A 38 2.30 -1.06 6.67
C GLY A 38 1.12 -0.11 6.70
N ILE A 39 1.39 1.18 6.66
CA ILE A 39 0.39 2.20 6.36
C ILE A 39 0.58 2.66 4.92
N GLY A 40 -0.52 2.75 4.19
CA GLY A 40 -0.53 3.29 2.83
C GLY A 40 -1.33 4.59 2.78
N LEU A 41 -0.76 5.59 2.13
CA LEU A 41 -1.40 6.86 1.80
C LEU A 41 -1.57 6.92 0.29
N LYS A 42 -2.72 7.43 -0.16
CA LYS A 42 -3.03 7.47 -1.59
C LYS A 42 -3.84 8.69 -1.94
N GLU A 43 -3.52 9.29 -3.08
CA GLU A 43 -4.29 10.33 -3.74
C GLU A 43 -4.59 9.92 -5.18
N VAL A 44 -5.63 10.50 -5.75
CA VAL A 44 -5.93 10.40 -7.19
C VAL A 44 -5.91 11.80 -7.76
N TRP A 45 -5.12 11.96 -8.81
CA TRP A 45 -4.92 13.22 -9.48
C TRP A 45 -5.41 13.13 -10.91
N GLU A 46 -5.97 14.22 -11.43
CA GLU A 46 -6.22 14.42 -12.84
C GLU A 46 -5.01 15.12 -13.46
N VAL A 47 -4.48 14.55 -14.54
CA VAL A 47 -3.30 15.07 -15.23
C VAL A 47 -3.65 15.47 -16.66
N PRO A 48 -2.88 16.39 -17.29
CA PRO A 48 -3.03 16.69 -18.71
C PRO A 48 -2.94 15.40 -19.55
N LYS A 49 -3.77 15.34 -20.61
CA LYS A 49 -3.86 14.15 -21.47
C LYS A 49 -2.53 13.75 -22.10
N GLU A 50 -1.68 14.73 -22.41
CA GLU A 50 -0.35 14.52 -22.97
C GLU A 50 0.63 13.88 -22.00
N GLN A 51 0.37 13.97 -20.70
CA GLN A 51 1.16 13.34 -19.64
C GLN A 51 0.59 12.00 -19.20
N TRP A 52 -0.66 11.71 -19.56
CA TRP A 52 -1.30 10.45 -19.20
C TRP A 52 -0.81 9.30 -20.09
N ARG A 53 -0.54 8.15 -19.48
CA ARG A 53 -0.04 6.93 -20.14
C ARG A 53 -0.89 5.75 -19.72
N GLU A 54 -1.84 5.35 -20.55
CA GLU A 54 -2.78 4.27 -20.25
C GLU A 54 -2.08 2.99 -19.74
N GLY A 55 -2.44 2.56 -18.52
CA GLY A 55 -1.94 1.34 -17.91
C GLY A 55 -0.48 1.37 -17.46
N GLU A 56 0.18 2.53 -17.52
CA GLU A 56 1.53 2.66 -16.98
C GLU A 56 1.52 2.54 -15.46
N ILE A 57 2.44 1.73 -14.95
CA ILE A 57 2.62 1.46 -13.52
C ILE A 57 4.07 1.67 -13.17
N THR A 58 4.33 2.54 -12.20
CA THR A 58 5.67 2.78 -11.65
C THR A 58 5.68 2.44 -10.17
N HIS A 59 6.70 1.73 -9.73
CA HIS A 59 6.99 1.48 -8.33
C HIS A 59 8.37 2.02 -7.97
N SER A 60 8.49 2.63 -6.80
CA SER A 60 9.75 3.08 -6.24
C SER A 60 9.98 2.48 -4.87
N MET A 61 11.24 2.38 -4.45
CA MET A 61 11.61 1.96 -3.10
C MET A 61 12.49 3.03 -2.45
N GLY A 62 12.34 3.18 -1.13
CA GLY A 62 13.12 4.10 -0.31
C GLY A 62 12.59 5.51 -0.38
N TYR A 63 13.27 6.41 -1.08
CA TYR A 63 12.95 7.84 -1.08
C TYR A 63 11.43 8.15 -1.12
N PRO A 64 10.94 9.07 -0.25
CA PRO A 64 11.69 9.95 0.68
C PRO A 64 12.09 9.31 2.01
N LEU A 65 11.79 8.04 2.20
CA LEU A 65 12.13 7.30 3.42
C LEU A 65 13.65 7.09 3.54
N ASP A 66 14.13 7.04 4.77
CA ASP A 66 15.53 6.70 5.05
C ASP A 66 15.83 5.21 4.74
N LYS A 67 17.12 4.87 4.75
CA LYS A 67 17.59 3.50 4.43
C LYS A 67 17.15 2.43 5.44
N ASP A 68 16.73 2.82 6.63
CA ASP A 68 16.35 1.92 7.72
C ASP A 68 14.81 1.77 7.84
N THR A 69 14.05 2.51 7.00
CA THR A 69 12.59 2.46 6.96
C THR A 69 12.13 1.73 5.69
N TYR A 70 11.45 0.60 5.88
CA TYR A 70 10.88 -0.15 4.77
C TYR A 70 9.68 0.58 4.18
N GLY A 71 9.68 0.74 2.86
CA GLY A 71 8.58 1.37 2.16
C GLY A 71 8.94 1.82 0.76
N GLY A 72 8.01 2.50 0.12
CA GLY A 72 8.17 3.02 -1.23
C GLY A 72 6.86 3.51 -1.81
N GLY A 73 6.95 4.14 -2.96
CA GLY A 73 5.85 4.75 -3.66
C GLY A 73 5.33 3.93 -4.84
N PHE A 74 4.16 4.29 -5.28
CA PHE A 74 3.59 3.81 -6.52
C PHE A 74 2.90 4.94 -7.29
N MET A 75 2.85 4.80 -8.61
CA MET A 75 2.10 5.65 -9.50
C MET A 75 1.40 4.76 -10.54
N TYR A 76 0.08 4.88 -10.65
CA TYR A 76 -0.73 4.11 -11.59
C TYR A 76 -1.55 5.05 -12.46
N HIS A 77 -1.36 4.96 -13.78
CA HIS A 77 -2.20 5.63 -14.76
C HIS A 77 -3.42 4.76 -15.06
N PHE A 78 -4.62 5.29 -14.88
CA PHE A 78 -5.87 4.54 -15.08
C PHE A 78 -7.01 5.45 -15.52
N GLY A 79 -8.14 4.85 -15.91
CA GLY A 79 -9.32 5.61 -16.36
C GLY A 79 -8.99 6.54 -17.52
N GLU A 80 -9.55 7.73 -17.49
CA GLU A 80 -9.23 8.81 -18.42
C GLU A 80 -8.52 9.94 -17.66
N ASN A 81 -7.24 10.18 -18.00
CA ASN A 81 -6.39 11.22 -17.43
C ASN A 81 -6.21 11.14 -15.89
N LEU A 82 -6.45 9.99 -15.29
CA LEU A 82 -6.30 9.79 -13.85
C LEU A 82 -4.99 9.09 -13.51
N VAL A 83 -4.36 9.55 -12.44
CA VAL A 83 -3.15 8.97 -11.86
C VAL A 83 -3.36 8.75 -10.37
N SER A 84 -3.18 7.52 -9.92
CA SER A 84 -3.17 7.19 -8.50
C SER A 84 -1.74 7.20 -8.00
N LEU A 85 -1.45 8.09 -7.06
CA LEU A 85 -0.16 8.21 -6.37
C LEU A 85 -0.28 7.66 -4.96
N GLY A 86 0.75 6.97 -4.48
CA GLY A 86 0.74 6.51 -3.11
C GLY A 86 2.13 6.25 -2.54
N LEU A 87 2.19 6.22 -1.22
CA LEU A 87 3.36 5.86 -0.44
C LEU A 87 2.95 4.84 0.63
N VAL A 88 3.72 3.78 0.74
CA VAL A 88 3.57 2.77 1.80
C VAL A 88 4.77 2.87 2.73
N VAL A 89 4.51 2.85 4.03
CA VAL A 89 5.55 2.89 5.08
C VAL A 89 5.33 1.72 6.04
N GLY A 90 6.37 0.92 6.25
CA GLY A 90 6.36 -0.13 7.28
C GLY A 90 6.22 0.48 8.66
N LEU A 91 5.32 -0.05 9.50
CA LEU A 91 5.01 0.53 10.82
C LEU A 91 6.03 0.17 11.91
N ASP A 92 7.09 -0.55 11.57
CA ASP A 92 8.21 -0.90 12.45
C ASP A 92 9.40 0.08 12.34
N TYR A 93 9.18 1.26 11.72
CA TYR A 93 10.20 2.29 11.61
C TYR A 93 10.70 2.77 12.99
N ARG A 94 12.01 3.07 13.05
CA ARG A 94 12.69 3.41 14.31
C ARG A 94 12.65 4.89 14.66
N ASN A 95 12.47 5.75 13.65
CA ASN A 95 12.47 7.19 13.84
C ASN A 95 11.13 7.67 14.41
N PRO A 96 11.02 8.08 15.69
CA PRO A 96 9.75 8.49 16.29
C PRO A 96 9.20 9.80 15.71
N TYR A 97 10.02 10.56 14.98
CA TYR A 97 9.63 11.81 14.31
C TYR A 97 9.17 11.63 12.88
N LEU A 98 9.26 10.41 12.33
CA LEU A 98 8.78 10.13 10.99
C LEU A 98 7.27 10.31 10.94
N ASN A 99 6.82 11.14 10.01
CA ASN A 99 5.40 11.35 9.74
C ASN A 99 5.07 10.86 8.33
N PRO A 100 4.40 9.71 8.19
CA PRO A 100 4.12 9.13 6.87
C PRO A 100 3.39 10.07 5.92
N TYR A 101 2.53 10.97 6.42
CA TYR A 101 1.84 11.93 5.58
C TYR A 101 2.79 13.01 5.05
N GLN A 102 3.71 13.52 5.86
CA GLN A 102 4.72 14.48 5.40
C GLN A 102 5.64 13.85 4.36
N GLU A 103 6.08 12.62 4.59
CA GLU A 103 6.89 11.87 3.61
C GLU A 103 6.13 11.66 2.29
N PHE A 104 4.83 11.38 2.37
CA PHE A 104 3.99 11.28 1.18
C PHE A 104 3.92 12.61 0.41
N GLN A 105 3.80 13.75 1.10
CA GLN A 105 3.81 15.07 0.44
C GLN A 105 5.16 15.38 -0.22
N VAL A 106 6.28 14.98 0.38
CA VAL A 106 7.61 15.09 -0.24
C VAL A 106 7.69 14.20 -1.48
N HIS A 107 7.18 12.97 -1.41
CA HIS A 107 7.15 12.04 -2.53
C HIS A 107 6.34 12.60 -3.71
N THR A 108 5.12 13.07 -3.49
CA THR A 108 4.26 13.65 -4.53
C THR A 108 4.86 14.90 -5.15
N SER A 109 5.43 15.79 -4.34
CA SER A 109 6.12 16.99 -4.83
C SER A 109 7.33 16.66 -5.72
N SER A 110 8.05 15.60 -5.43
CA SER A 110 9.18 15.13 -6.24
C SER A 110 8.72 14.59 -7.60
N LEU A 111 7.59 13.91 -7.64
CA LEU A 111 7.00 13.41 -8.90
C LEU A 111 6.51 14.55 -9.79
N THR A 112 5.95 15.60 -9.20
CA THR A 112 5.49 16.79 -9.95
C THR A 112 6.63 17.52 -10.68
N ILE A 113 7.87 17.39 -10.22
CA ILE A 113 9.06 17.98 -10.88
C ILE A 113 9.50 17.14 -12.10
N LEU A 114 9.13 15.87 -12.16
CA LEU A 114 9.54 14.93 -13.23
C LEU A 114 8.56 14.91 -14.42
N TYR A 115 7.41 15.57 -14.30
CA TYR A 115 6.36 15.71 -15.30
C TYR A 115 6.07 17.20 -15.57
#